data_3e4d35858210d11c20aff7796314317b
#
_entry.id   3e4d35858210d11c20aff7796314317b
#
_cell.length_a   1.000
_cell.length_b   1.000
_cell.length_c   1.000
_cell.angle_alpha   90.00
_cell.angle_beta   90.00
_cell.angle_gamma   90.00
#
_symmetry.space_group_name_H-M   'P 1'
#
loop_
_entity.id
_entity.type
_entity.pdbx_description
1 polymer ?
#
loop_
_entity_poly.entity_id
_entity_poly.type
_entity_poly.pdbx_seq_one_letter_code
_entity_poly.pdbx_strand_id
1 'polypeptide(L)'
;MHKEYKPIKFPQDESAHDYIIEWWYFNGHLRDKKGNEYSFMDCLFRVDVKKVKIPFLSKIPLKISYFSHSLITDLANKKFYHRITPYSIVSDDSFSKPLLYINYLNPEIKNSYVNCVIEKVGESKYHLKNEDIDLMLASTKEPVLEGGNGYLDLHSKTTYYYSLTNLKTDGRIKIKGKWVDVTGKSWMDHQWADTEYSKDRWDWFSAQLDNNTEIVCYVYDDGKVKTYWADISYADGSSDHFKNIEIIALDRRWTSPKSKAVYPLDWKIKIPEKNIELNLTAKIDNQEMLFGSINYWEGPLAIDGNFGREKIAGVGFMELVGYPSQYTSIKYIGDEVSKTAGRFISFTKDNVFSLTSNLKMKISGGK
;
A
#
# COMPACT_ATOMS: atom_id res chain seq x y z
N MET A 1 -0.49 9.82 -27.42
CA MET A 1 -1.90 9.59 -27.75
C MET A 1 -2.57 9.12 -26.46
N HIS A 2 -3.49 9.92 -25.90
CA HIS A 2 -4.30 9.43 -24.77
C HIS A 2 -5.16 8.27 -25.29
N LYS A 3 -5.18 7.14 -24.56
CA LYS A 3 -6.13 6.08 -24.87
C LYS A 3 -7.54 6.61 -24.68
N GLU A 4 -8.45 6.21 -25.55
CA GLU A 4 -9.86 6.56 -25.42
C GLU A 4 -10.43 6.01 -24.12
N TYR A 5 -11.21 6.81 -23.41
CA TYR A 5 -11.90 6.40 -22.19
C TYR A 5 -12.79 5.19 -22.45
N LYS A 6 -12.71 4.20 -21.58
CA LYS A 6 -13.59 3.03 -21.56
C LYS A 6 -14.14 2.85 -20.13
N PRO A 7 -15.44 2.64 -19.96
CA PRO A 7 -15.98 2.34 -18.63
C PRO A 7 -15.34 1.10 -18.00
N ILE A 8 -15.05 1.16 -16.70
CA ILE A 8 -14.57 0.02 -15.91
C ILE A 8 -15.65 -1.06 -15.86
N LYS A 9 -15.27 -2.32 -16.04
CA LYS A 9 -16.16 -3.49 -16.05
C LYS A 9 -15.66 -4.55 -15.10
N PHE A 10 -16.51 -4.95 -14.16
CA PHE A 10 -16.22 -6.03 -13.22
C PHE A 10 -16.78 -7.38 -13.73
N PRO A 11 -16.06 -8.49 -13.49
CA PRO A 11 -14.77 -8.59 -12.79
C PRO A 11 -13.54 -8.38 -13.69
N GLN A 12 -13.69 -8.04 -14.98
CA GLN A 12 -12.61 -8.05 -15.97
C GLN A 12 -11.49 -7.06 -15.60
N ASP A 13 -11.88 -5.84 -15.20
CA ASP A 13 -10.93 -4.77 -14.89
C ASP A 13 -10.39 -4.83 -13.43
N GLU A 14 -10.60 -5.96 -12.74
CA GLU A 14 -9.83 -6.30 -11.53
C GLU A 14 -8.45 -6.90 -11.86
N SER A 15 -8.28 -7.41 -13.07
CA SER A 15 -7.05 -8.02 -13.58
C SER A 15 -6.07 -6.97 -14.13
N ALA A 16 -4.93 -7.42 -14.66
CA ALA A 16 -3.89 -6.52 -15.18
C ALA A 16 -4.24 -5.89 -16.52
N HIS A 17 -3.80 -4.64 -16.68
CA HIS A 17 -4.01 -3.84 -17.87
C HIS A 17 -2.68 -3.58 -18.63
N ASP A 18 -2.75 -3.36 -19.95
CA ASP A 18 -1.58 -2.95 -20.74
C ASP A 18 -1.37 -1.42 -20.64
N TYR A 19 -0.99 -0.99 -19.44
CA TYR A 19 -0.68 0.40 -19.08
C TYR A 19 0.75 0.51 -18.56
N ILE A 20 1.25 1.74 -18.43
CA ILE A 20 2.64 2.00 -18.01
C ILE A 20 2.85 1.62 -16.56
N ILE A 21 1.91 1.99 -15.70
CA ILE A 21 1.94 1.68 -14.26
C ILE A 21 0.58 1.21 -13.79
N GLU A 22 0.58 0.29 -12.85
CA GLU A 22 -0.61 -0.28 -12.23
C GLU A 22 -0.27 -0.79 -10.85
N TRP A 23 -1.21 -0.71 -9.90
CA TRP A 23 -1.04 -1.27 -8.57
C TRP A 23 -2.34 -1.78 -7.96
N TRP A 24 -2.22 -2.84 -7.19
CA TRP A 24 -3.21 -3.38 -6.27
C TRP A 24 -2.73 -3.06 -4.86
N TYR A 25 -3.40 -2.12 -4.22
CA TYR A 25 -3.06 -1.61 -2.91
C TYR A 25 -4.12 -2.01 -1.89
N PHE A 26 -3.68 -2.47 -0.73
CA PHE A 26 -4.53 -2.84 0.38
C PHE A 26 -4.02 -2.20 1.66
N ASN A 27 -4.92 -1.72 2.50
CA ASN A 27 -4.61 -1.31 3.85
C ASN A 27 -5.72 -1.74 4.81
N GLY A 28 -5.45 -1.67 6.12
CA GLY A 28 -6.49 -1.99 7.09
C GLY A 28 -6.08 -1.81 8.53
N HIS A 29 -7.13 -1.79 9.35
CA HIS A 29 -7.07 -1.73 10.81
C HIS A 29 -7.51 -3.07 11.37
N LEU A 30 -6.66 -3.68 12.19
CA LEU A 30 -6.83 -5.03 12.70
C LEU A 30 -6.74 -5.05 14.22
N ARG A 31 -7.40 -6.03 14.82
CA ARG A 31 -7.36 -6.26 16.28
C ARG A 31 -7.27 -7.75 16.57
N ASP A 32 -6.43 -8.12 17.53
CA ASP A 32 -6.39 -9.49 18.05
C ASP A 32 -7.46 -9.74 19.13
N LYS A 33 -7.60 -11.00 19.56
CA LYS A 33 -8.55 -11.42 20.61
C LYS A 33 -8.27 -10.77 21.98
N LYS A 34 -7.09 -10.20 22.18
CA LYS A 34 -6.70 -9.51 23.43
C LYS A 34 -6.98 -8.01 23.36
N GLY A 35 -7.46 -7.51 22.21
CA GLY A 35 -7.72 -6.10 21.98
C GLY A 35 -6.51 -5.28 21.53
N ASN A 36 -5.37 -5.91 21.26
CA ASN A 36 -4.22 -5.19 20.69
C ASN A 36 -4.55 -4.75 19.26
N GLU A 37 -4.19 -3.51 18.95
CA GLU A 37 -4.46 -2.90 17.65
C GLU A 37 -3.23 -2.94 16.73
N TYR A 38 -3.50 -3.26 15.48
CA TYR A 38 -2.52 -3.31 14.41
C TYR A 38 -3.07 -2.59 13.18
N SER A 39 -2.18 -2.20 12.28
CA SER A 39 -2.55 -1.85 10.91
C SER A 39 -1.60 -2.53 9.94
N PHE A 40 -2.04 -2.67 8.70
CA PHE A 40 -1.20 -3.19 7.62
C PHE A 40 -1.41 -2.38 6.35
N MET A 41 -0.42 -2.44 5.48
CA MET A 41 -0.53 -2.11 4.06
C MET A 41 0.21 -3.17 3.25
N ASP A 42 -0.32 -3.51 2.10
CA ASP A 42 0.33 -4.37 1.11
C ASP A 42 0.02 -3.85 -0.30
N CYS A 43 1.04 -3.68 -1.11
CA CYS A 43 0.89 -3.15 -2.45
C CYS A 43 1.79 -3.91 -3.42
N LEU A 44 1.18 -4.42 -4.49
CA LEU A 44 1.88 -4.96 -5.64
C LEU A 44 1.82 -3.96 -6.79
N PHE A 45 2.97 -3.58 -7.29
CA PHE A 45 3.13 -2.68 -8.44
C PHE A 45 3.51 -3.47 -9.69
N ARG A 46 2.94 -3.07 -10.83
CA ARG A 46 3.27 -3.52 -12.16
C ARG A 46 3.72 -2.32 -13.00
N VAL A 47 4.85 -2.43 -13.68
CA VAL A 47 5.44 -1.31 -14.44
C VAL A 47 5.95 -1.78 -15.79
N ASP A 48 5.65 -1.05 -16.87
CA ASP A 48 6.35 -1.19 -18.15
C ASP A 48 7.71 -0.49 -18.07
N VAL A 49 8.76 -1.27 -17.80
CA VAL A 49 10.10 -0.74 -17.55
C VAL A 49 10.76 -0.05 -18.73
N LYS A 50 10.22 -0.25 -19.95
CA LYS A 50 10.72 0.42 -21.16
C LYS A 50 10.18 1.84 -21.30
N LYS A 51 9.07 2.14 -20.61
CA LYS A 51 8.41 3.44 -20.67
C LYS A 51 8.66 4.31 -19.43
N VAL A 52 9.10 3.72 -18.31
CA VAL A 52 9.41 4.49 -17.09
C VAL A 52 10.89 4.86 -17.02
N LYS A 53 11.19 6.04 -16.46
CA LYS A 53 12.56 6.55 -16.26
C LYS A 53 13.11 6.21 -14.89
N ILE A 54 12.88 4.98 -14.42
CA ILE A 54 13.44 4.50 -13.15
C ILE A 54 14.87 4.02 -13.42
N PRO A 55 15.90 4.56 -12.74
CA PRO A 55 17.28 4.15 -12.92
C PRO A 55 17.44 2.63 -12.79
N PHE A 56 18.22 2.04 -13.67
CA PHE A 56 18.49 0.61 -13.85
C PHE A 56 17.32 -0.31 -14.19
N LEU A 57 16.07 -0.01 -13.85
CA LEU A 57 14.93 -0.82 -14.32
C LEU A 57 14.83 -0.87 -15.84
N SER A 58 15.08 0.25 -16.52
CA SER A 58 15.11 0.31 -18.01
C SER A 58 16.18 -0.56 -18.65
N LYS A 59 17.20 -1.00 -17.90
CA LYS A 59 18.27 -1.89 -18.37
C LYS A 59 17.94 -3.38 -18.20
N ILE A 60 16.88 -3.70 -17.47
CA ILE A 60 16.40 -5.08 -17.31
C ILE A 60 15.84 -5.56 -18.65
N PRO A 61 16.19 -6.79 -19.13
CA PRO A 61 15.72 -7.33 -20.41
C PRO A 61 14.25 -7.80 -20.39
N LEU A 62 13.44 -7.22 -19.52
CA LEU A 62 12.01 -7.47 -19.40
C LEU A 62 11.21 -6.27 -19.89
N LYS A 63 9.98 -6.49 -20.36
CA LYS A 63 9.02 -5.42 -20.65
C LYS A 63 8.30 -5.00 -19.38
N ILE A 64 7.80 -5.96 -18.62
CA ILE A 64 7.05 -5.74 -17.40
C ILE A 64 7.89 -6.17 -16.19
N SER A 65 7.92 -5.34 -15.17
CA SER A 65 8.49 -5.65 -13.86
C SER A 65 7.44 -5.50 -12.78
N TYR A 66 7.54 -6.32 -11.76
CA TYR A 66 6.72 -6.24 -10.55
C TYR A 66 7.60 -5.98 -9.35
N PHE A 67 7.08 -5.24 -8.38
CA PHE A 67 7.72 -5.03 -7.08
C PHE A 67 6.64 -4.84 -6.03
N SER A 68 6.95 -5.14 -4.77
CA SER A 68 5.96 -5.07 -3.71
C SER A 68 6.45 -4.30 -2.50
N HIS A 69 5.52 -3.58 -1.86
CA HIS A 69 5.73 -2.92 -0.59
C HIS A 69 4.72 -3.47 0.41
N SER A 70 5.18 -3.77 1.61
CA SER A 70 4.33 -4.28 2.68
C SER A 70 4.76 -3.69 4.02
N LEU A 71 3.79 -3.40 4.88
CA LEU A 71 4.06 -2.96 6.23
C LEU A 71 3.05 -3.54 7.23
N ILE A 72 3.48 -3.69 8.47
CA ILE A 72 2.64 -3.95 9.63
C ILE A 72 3.03 -2.99 10.73
N THR A 73 2.05 -2.32 11.34
CA THR A 73 2.25 -1.45 12.49
C THR A 73 1.60 -2.08 13.73
N ASP A 74 2.42 -2.35 14.75
CA ASP A 74 1.99 -2.73 16.09
C ASP A 74 1.79 -1.44 16.89
N LEU A 75 0.53 -1.00 16.98
CA LEU A 75 0.18 0.30 17.57
C LEU A 75 0.44 0.34 19.08
N ALA A 76 0.19 -0.75 19.78
CA ALA A 76 0.41 -0.84 21.24
C ALA A 76 1.90 -0.69 21.59
N ASN A 77 2.79 -1.26 20.80
CA ASN A 77 4.23 -1.21 21.01
C ASN A 77 4.92 -0.10 20.20
N LYS A 78 4.18 0.68 19.43
CA LYS A 78 4.70 1.72 18.50
C LYS A 78 5.82 1.18 17.61
N LYS A 79 5.61 -0.02 17.03
CA LYS A 79 6.57 -0.69 16.15
C LYS A 79 6.08 -0.71 14.74
N PHE A 80 6.97 -0.32 13.83
CA PHE A 80 6.77 -0.32 12.39
C PHE A 80 7.67 -1.38 11.76
N TYR A 81 7.06 -2.35 11.11
CA TYR A 81 7.72 -3.42 10.36
C TYR A 81 7.38 -3.21 8.90
N HIS A 82 8.37 -3.09 8.04
CA HIS A 82 8.14 -2.91 6.61
C HIS A 82 9.10 -3.73 5.78
N ARG A 83 8.64 -4.08 4.60
CA ARG A 83 9.41 -4.76 3.56
C ARG A 83 9.20 -4.05 2.23
N ILE A 84 10.28 -3.77 1.55
CA ILE A 84 10.29 -3.30 0.17
C ILE A 84 11.01 -4.36 -0.64
N THR A 85 10.29 -5.00 -1.56
CA THR A 85 10.84 -5.99 -2.47
C THR A 85 10.98 -5.34 -3.85
N PRO A 86 12.22 -5.02 -4.28
CA PRO A 86 12.44 -4.24 -5.50
C PRO A 86 12.16 -5.02 -6.79
N TYR A 87 11.96 -6.33 -6.67
CA TYR A 87 11.63 -7.23 -7.77
C TYR A 87 10.85 -8.43 -7.27
N SER A 88 9.62 -8.61 -7.80
CA SER A 88 8.77 -9.78 -7.54
C SER A 88 8.63 -10.60 -8.82
N ILE A 89 8.63 -11.93 -8.70
CA ILE A 89 8.49 -12.86 -9.82
C ILE A 89 7.03 -13.30 -9.86
N VAL A 90 6.29 -12.82 -10.83
CA VAL A 90 4.88 -13.20 -11.03
C VAL A 90 4.84 -14.49 -11.86
N SER A 91 4.01 -15.46 -11.45
CA SER A 91 3.88 -16.74 -12.13
C SER A 91 3.11 -16.61 -13.44
N ASP A 92 3.39 -17.51 -14.40
CA ASP A 92 2.80 -17.49 -15.74
C ASP A 92 1.29 -17.73 -15.74
N ASP A 93 0.75 -18.36 -14.68
CA ASP A 93 -0.69 -18.58 -14.52
C ASP A 93 -1.45 -17.40 -13.90
N SER A 94 -0.72 -16.36 -13.47
CA SER A 94 -1.34 -15.12 -13.02
C SER A 94 -2.10 -14.45 -14.16
N PHE A 95 -3.24 -13.82 -13.82
CA PHE A 95 -4.14 -13.15 -14.77
C PHE A 95 -4.79 -14.07 -15.82
N SER A 96 -4.61 -15.39 -15.72
CA SER A 96 -5.19 -16.38 -16.65
C SER A 96 -6.59 -16.87 -16.25
N LYS A 97 -7.01 -16.56 -15.02
CA LYS A 97 -8.31 -16.97 -14.47
C LYS A 97 -9.42 -15.95 -14.79
N PRO A 98 -10.70 -16.35 -14.79
CA PRO A 98 -11.83 -15.43 -14.98
C PRO A 98 -11.95 -14.36 -13.88
N LEU A 99 -11.48 -14.65 -12.66
CA LEU A 99 -11.42 -13.74 -11.52
C LEU A 99 -9.96 -13.33 -11.28
N LEU A 100 -9.76 -12.22 -10.63
CA LEU A 100 -8.43 -11.75 -10.23
C LEU A 100 -7.63 -12.87 -9.56
N TYR A 101 -6.48 -13.16 -10.11
CA TYR A 101 -5.52 -14.11 -9.56
C TYR A 101 -4.10 -13.67 -9.90
N ILE A 102 -3.35 -13.33 -8.88
CA ILE A 102 -1.93 -12.98 -8.98
C ILE A 102 -1.18 -13.85 -7.97
N ASN A 103 -0.33 -14.72 -8.49
CA ASN A 103 0.58 -15.53 -7.68
C ASN A 103 2.01 -15.06 -7.97
N TYR A 104 2.73 -14.66 -6.94
CA TYR A 104 4.08 -14.11 -7.11
C TYR A 104 5.01 -14.55 -5.98
N LEU A 105 6.29 -14.48 -6.27
CA LEU A 105 7.35 -14.83 -5.34
C LEU A 105 8.19 -13.59 -5.04
N ASN A 106 8.43 -13.35 -3.77
CA ASN A 106 9.43 -12.38 -3.33
C ASN A 106 10.75 -13.08 -3.09
N PRO A 107 11.82 -12.76 -3.86
CA PRO A 107 13.13 -13.39 -3.67
C PRO A 107 13.71 -13.04 -2.30
N GLU A 108 13.99 -14.05 -1.50
CA GLU A 108 14.77 -13.93 -0.26
C GLU A 108 16.06 -14.74 -0.35
N ILE A 109 17.18 -14.18 0.17
CA ILE A 109 18.49 -14.83 0.16
C ILE A 109 18.54 -16.03 1.11
N LYS A 110 17.60 -16.15 2.05
CA LYS A 110 17.51 -17.24 3.04
C LYS A 110 16.65 -18.42 2.59
N ASN A 111 16.94 -19.03 1.47
CA ASN A 111 16.44 -20.39 1.10
C ASN A 111 14.96 -20.59 0.82
N SER A 112 14.13 -19.59 0.75
CA SER A 112 12.74 -19.83 0.38
C SER A 112 12.15 -18.64 -0.33
N TYR A 113 11.64 -18.92 -1.49
CA TYR A 113 10.63 -18.05 -2.10
C TYR A 113 9.37 -18.16 -1.25
N VAL A 114 8.86 -17.03 -0.79
CA VAL A 114 7.55 -17.01 -0.15
C VAL A 114 6.51 -16.82 -1.26
N ASN A 115 5.54 -17.70 -1.28
CA ASN A 115 4.43 -17.62 -2.23
C ASN A 115 3.44 -16.57 -1.73
N CYS A 116 3.33 -15.48 -2.48
CA CYS A 116 2.41 -14.38 -2.24
C CYS A 116 1.24 -14.49 -3.19
N VAL A 117 0.04 -14.17 -2.72
CA VAL A 117 -1.18 -14.28 -3.51
C VAL A 117 -2.07 -13.07 -3.30
N ILE A 118 -2.59 -12.54 -4.40
CA ILE A 118 -3.75 -11.65 -4.42
C ILE A 118 -4.77 -12.35 -5.31
N GLU A 119 -5.88 -12.84 -4.72
CA GLU A 119 -6.89 -13.55 -5.51
C GLU A 119 -8.30 -13.24 -5.06
N LYS A 120 -9.22 -13.20 -6.01
CA LYS A 120 -10.65 -13.14 -5.77
C LYS A 120 -11.18 -14.59 -5.68
N VAL A 121 -11.61 -15.00 -4.49
CA VAL A 121 -12.07 -16.37 -4.20
C VAL A 121 -13.59 -16.51 -4.22
N GLY A 122 -14.32 -15.43 -4.51
CA GLY A 122 -15.77 -15.38 -4.60
C GLY A 122 -16.23 -14.03 -5.12
N GLU A 123 -17.54 -13.81 -5.23
CA GLU A 123 -18.12 -12.60 -5.82
C GLU A 123 -17.56 -11.30 -5.20
N SER A 124 -17.46 -11.25 -3.89
CA SER A 124 -16.93 -10.09 -3.14
C SER A 124 -15.84 -10.48 -2.12
N LYS A 125 -15.19 -11.64 -2.31
CA LYS A 125 -14.19 -12.17 -1.37
C LYS A 125 -12.83 -12.26 -2.02
N TYR A 126 -11.81 -11.82 -1.26
CA TYR A 126 -10.42 -11.79 -1.68
C TYR A 126 -9.55 -12.49 -0.64
N HIS A 127 -8.51 -13.15 -1.11
CA HIS A 127 -7.43 -13.69 -0.29
C HIS A 127 -6.16 -12.90 -0.56
N LEU A 128 -5.59 -12.33 0.48
CA LEU A 128 -4.34 -11.58 0.44
C LEU A 128 -3.32 -12.28 1.30
N LYS A 129 -2.21 -12.71 0.70
CA LYS A 129 -1.17 -13.44 1.40
C LYS A 129 0.23 -13.03 0.96
N ASN A 130 1.08 -12.77 1.93
CA ASN A 130 2.52 -12.60 1.74
C ASN A 130 3.31 -13.24 2.90
N GLU A 131 4.57 -12.85 3.09
CA GLU A 131 5.44 -13.37 4.14
C GLU A 131 4.90 -13.16 5.55
N ASP A 132 4.16 -12.06 5.75
CA ASP A 132 3.80 -11.56 7.07
C ASP A 132 2.29 -11.39 7.28
N ILE A 133 1.49 -11.57 6.23
CA ILE A 133 0.02 -11.53 6.27
C ILE A 133 -0.60 -12.74 5.57
N ASP A 134 -1.78 -13.17 6.05
CA ASP A 134 -2.60 -14.22 5.46
C ASP A 134 -4.06 -13.88 5.84
N LEU A 135 -4.73 -13.10 4.98
CA LEU A 135 -5.99 -12.42 5.27
C LEU A 135 -7.06 -12.75 4.24
N MET A 136 -8.26 -13.02 4.74
CA MET A 136 -9.48 -13.08 3.95
C MET A 136 -10.22 -11.75 4.09
N LEU A 137 -10.58 -11.16 2.96
CA LEU A 137 -11.26 -9.87 2.88
C LEU A 137 -12.60 -10.05 2.16
N ALA A 138 -13.67 -9.50 2.73
CA ALA A 138 -14.99 -9.56 2.12
C ALA A 138 -15.55 -8.15 1.97
N SER A 139 -15.74 -7.70 0.72
CA SER A 139 -16.37 -6.41 0.46
C SER A 139 -17.81 -6.42 0.93
N THR A 140 -18.20 -5.39 1.66
CA THR A 140 -19.57 -5.20 2.17
C THR A 140 -20.35 -4.21 1.33
N LYS A 141 -19.69 -3.59 0.34
CA LYS A 141 -20.25 -2.61 -0.58
C LYS A 141 -19.77 -2.85 -2.00
N GLU A 142 -20.48 -2.30 -2.97
CA GLU A 142 -20.03 -2.26 -4.37
C GLU A 142 -18.77 -1.40 -4.52
N PRO A 143 -17.97 -1.63 -5.58
CA PRO A 143 -16.81 -0.79 -5.87
C PRO A 143 -17.20 0.67 -6.09
N VAL A 144 -16.43 1.58 -5.51
CA VAL A 144 -16.54 3.02 -5.78
C VAL A 144 -15.66 3.35 -6.98
N LEU A 145 -16.26 3.92 -8.02
CA LEU A 145 -15.55 4.44 -9.18
C LEU A 145 -15.09 5.87 -8.86
N GLU A 146 -13.80 6.03 -8.61
CA GLU A 146 -13.24 7.30 -8.18
C GLU A 146 -13.43 8.40 -9.25
N GLY A 147 -13.73 9.61 -8.80
CA GLY A 147 -14.09 10.70 -9.71
C GLY A 147 -15.48 10.56 -10.33
N GLY A 148 -16.33 9.67 -9.78
CA GLY A 148 -17.70 9.40 -10.19
C GLY A 148 -17.84 8.42 -11.36
N ASN A 149 -16.77 8.12 -12.11
CA ASN A 149 -16.80 7.19 -13.23
C ASN A 149 -15.56 6.29 -13.36
N GLY A 150 -14.64 6.35 -12.40
CA GLY A 150 -13.41 5.59 -12.39
C GLY A 150 -12.31 6.11 -13.31
N TYR A 151 -12.46 7.32 -13.86
CA TYR A 151 -11.47 7.94 -14.74
C TYR A 151 -11.18 9.36 -14.30
N LEU A 152 -10.03 9.56 -13.69
CA LEU A 152 -9.61 10.83 -13.13
C LEU A 152 -8.74 11.61 -14.11
N ASP A 153 -9.07 12.89 -14.28
CA ASP A 153 -8.22 13.88 -14.92
C ASP A 153 -7.42 14.63 -13.86
N LEU A 154 -6.09 14.44 -13.88
CA LEU A 154 -5.12 15.06 -12.99
C LEU A 154 -4.44 16.30 -13.62
N HIS A 155 -5.12 17.01 -14.51
CA HIS A 155 -4.64 18.14 -15.29
C HIS A 155 -3.60 17.74 -16.34
N SER A 156 -2.46 17.19 -15.95
CA SER A 156 -1.39 16.78 -16.90
C SER A 156 -1.42 15.29 -17.24
N LYS A 157 -2.21 14.50 -16.53
CA LYS A 157 -2.27 13.05 -16.59
C LYS A 157 -3.68 12.56 -16.37
N THR A 158 -3.93 11.32 -16.80
CA THR A 158 -5.19 10.62 -16.54
C THR A 158 -4.91 9.25 -15.94
N THR A 159 -5.81 8.77 -15.11
CA THR A 159 -5.73 7.47 -14.47
C THR A 159 -7.08 6.82 -14.33
N TYR A 160 -7.13 5.50 -14.43
CA TYR A 160 -8.27 4.71 -13.98
C TYR A 160 -8.10 4.37 -12.52
N TYR A 161 -9.18 4.40 -11.75
CA TYR A 161 -9.12 4.18 -10.34
C TYR A 161 -10.49 3.75 -9.77
N TYR A 162 -10.50 2.66 -9.04
CA TYR A 162 -11.64 2.26 -8.22
C TYR A 162 -11.18 1.75 -6.85
N SER A 163 -12.08 1.84 -5.86
CA SER A 163 -11.84 1.42 -4.50
C SER A 163 -12.88 0.43 -4.00
N LEU A 164 -12.45 -0.53 -3.19
CA LEU A 164 -13.32 -1.31 -2.31
C LEU A 164 -13.14 -0.73 -0.90
N THR A 165 -14.06 0.11 -0.50
CA THR A 165 -13.90 1.02 0.63
C THR A 165 -14.16 0.39 2.00
N ASN A 166 -14.84 -0.78 2.03
CA ASN A 166 -15.21 -1.46 3.27
C ASN A 166 -15.10 -2.97 3.11
N LEU A 167 -13.95 -3.51 3.50
CA LEU A 167 -13.64 -4.94 3.46
C LEU A 167 -13.62 -5.48 4.89
N LYS A 168 -14.60 -6.32 5.26
CA LYS A 168 -14.51 -7.11 6.50
C LYS A 168 -13.34 -8.07 6.38
N THR A 169 -12.46 -8.07 7.36
CA THR A 169 -11.18 -8.78 7.31
C THR A 169 -11.04 -9.73 8.48
N ASP A 170 -10.61 -10.96 8.19
CA ASP A 170 -10.18 -11.94 9.18
C ASP A 170 -8.97 -12.72 8.66
N GLY A 171 -8.18 -13.27 9.58
CA GLY A 171 -6.99 -14.04 9.25
C GLY A 171 -5.89 -13.87 10.28
N ARG A 172 -4.67 -13.76 9.82
CA ARG A 172 -3.51 -13.66 10.71
C ARG A 172 -2.42 -12.78 10.13
N ILE A 173 -1.67 -12.15 11.04
CA ILE A 173 -0.47 -11.36 10.71
C ILE A 173 0.72 -11.87 11.53
N LYS A 174 1.94 -11.62 11.05
CA LYS A 174 3.15 -12.07 11.75
C LYS A 174 3.79 -10.92 12.52
N ILE A 175 3.82 -11.04 13.84
CA ILE A 175 4.45 -10.07 14.75
C ILE A 175 5.63 -10.73 15.45
N LYS A 176 6.84 -10.17 15.28
CA LYS A 176 8.08 -10.75 15.86
C LYS A 176 8.27 -12.23 15.52
N GLY A 177 7.94 -12.61 14.26
CA GLY A 177 8.07 -13.97 13.77
C GLY A 177 6.97 -14.94 14.18
N LYS A 178 5.93 -14.50 14.93
CA LYS A 178 4.80 -15.34 15.39
C LYS A 178 3.51 -14.89 14.71
N TRP A 179 2.72 -15.85 14.25
CA TRP A 179 1.40 -15.60 13.72
C TRP A 179 0.43 -15.22 14.85
N VAL A 180 -0.37 -14.19 14.61
CA VAL A 180 -1.39 -13.65 15.51
C VAL A 180 -2.70 -13.59 14.73
N ASP A 181 -3.74 -14.25 15.22
CA ASP A 181 -5.09 -14.18 14.65
C ASP A 181 -5.66 -12.79 14.86
N VAL A 182 -6.24 -12.22 13.83
CA VAL A 182 -6.79 -10.86 13.82
C VAL A 182 -8.11 -10.80 13.07
N THR A 183 -8.90 -9.80 13.43
CA THR A 183 -10.09 -9.36 12.68
C THR A 183 -10.08 -7.86 12.52
N GLY A 184 -10.81 -7.32 11.54
CA GLY A 184 -10.88 -5.88 11.37
C GLY A 184 -11.59 -5.43 10.11
N LYS A 185 -11.19 -4.24 9.64
CA LYS A 185 -11.68 -3.64 8.40
C LYS A 185 -10.49 -3.26 7.53
N SER A 186 -10.65 -3.41 6.22
CA SER A 186 -9.65 -3.07 5.23
C SER A 186 -10.24 -2.23 4.11
N TRP A 187 -9.34 -1.73 3.30
CA TRP A 187 -9.56 -0.95 2.09
C TRP A 187 -8.74 -1.55 0.97
N MET A 188 -9.20 -1.45 -0.28
CA MET A 188 -8.43 -1.84 -1.47
C MET A 188 -8.59 -0.78 -2.53
N ASP A 189 -7.47 -0.39 -3.15
CA ASP A 189 -7.42 0.46 -4.34
C ASP A 189 -6.81 -0.30 -5.50
N HIS A 190 -7.39 -0.13 -6.67
CA HIS A 190 -6.80 -0.56 -7.92
C HIS A 190 -6.75 0.59 -8.89
N GLN A 191 -5.55 0.91 -9.35
CA GLN A 191 -5.31 2.07 -10.19
C GLN A 191 -4.33 1.74 -11.31
N TRP A 192 -4.57 2.26 -12.52
CA TRP A 192 -3.68 2.09 -13.67
C TRP A 192 -3.66 3.32 -14.57
N ALA A 193 -2.47 3.61 -15.14
CA ALA A 193 -2.24 4.82 -15.92
C ALA A 193 -1.18 4.64 -17.02
N ASP A 194 -1.34 5.39 -18.11
CA ASP A 194 -0.33 5.51 -19.19
C ASP A 194 0.67 6.64 -18.91
N THR A 195 1.13 6.76 -17.68
CA THR A 195 2.06 7.80 -17.23
C THR A 195 2.91 7.30 -16.07
N GLU A 196 3.97 8.05 -15.77
CA GLU A 196 4.78 7.85 -14.56
C GLU A 196 4.54 8.97 -13.55
N TYR A 197 4.69 8.66 -12.26
CA TYR A 197 4.47 9.58 -11.15
C TYR A 197 5.76 9.94 -10.38
N SER A 198 6.92 9.60 -10.90
CA SER A 198 8.20 9.68 -10.18
C SER A 198 8.63 11.09 -9.75
N LYS A 199 8.00 12.13 -10.28
CA LYS A 199 8.28 13.54 -9.96
C LYS A 199 7.11 14.26 -9.33
N ASP A 200 5.99 13.57 -9.16
CA ASP A 200 4.77 14.17 -8.69
C ASP A 200 4.67 14.08 -7.18
N ARG A 201 3.82 14.89 -6.62
CA ARG A 201 3.49 14.88 -5.21
C ARG A 201 2.00 14.64 -5.04
N TRP A 202 1.64 13.84 -4.05
CA TRP A 202 0.26 13.72 -3.62
C TRP A 202 0.16 13.46 -2.13
N ASP A 203 -0.97 13.86 -1.59
CA ASP A 203 -1.41 13.51 -0.25
C ASP A 203 -2.76 12.80 -0.40
N TRP A 204 -2.82 11.53 0.00
CA TRP A 204 -3.99 10.67 -0.10
C TRP A 204 -4.47 10.27 1.30
N PHE A 205 -5.80 10.19 1.47
CA PHE A 205 -6.43 9.87 2.74
C PHE A 205 -7.65 8.99 2.50
N SER A 206 -7.75 7.89 3.24
CA SER A 206 -8.99 7.14 3.39
C SER A 206 -9.57 7.35 4.79
N ALA A 207 -10.88 7.31 4.90
CA ALA A 207 -11.63 7.34 6.14
C ALA A 207 -12.72 6.28 6.12
N GLN A 208 -12.80 5.47 7.17
CA GLN A 208 -13.89 4.53 7.44
C GLN A 208 -14.57 4.98 8.73
N LEU A 209 -15.74 5.62 8.60
CA LEU A 209 -16.46 6.25 9.69
C LEU A 209 -17.37 5.26 10.42
N ASP A 210 -17.74 5.57 11.66
CA ASP A 210 -18.56 4.71 12.52
C ASP A 210 -20.04 4.65 12.10
N ASN A 211 -20.50 5.59 11.26
CA ASN A 211 -21.80 5.55 10.60
C ASN A 211 -21.83 4.72 9.31
N ASN A 212 -20.81 3.92 9.04
CA ASN A 212 -20.66 3.11 7.84
C ASN A 212 -20.60 3.93 6.54
N THR A 213 -20.02 5.13 6.63
CA THR A 213 -19.65 5.95 5.48
C THR A 213 -18.15 5.89 5.30
N GLU A 214 -17.68 5.72 4.07
CA GLU A 214 -16.27 5.80 3.74
C GLU A 214 -16.02 7.01 2.84
N ILE A 215 -14.84 7.61 3.01
CA ILE A 215 -14.41 8.79 2.26
C ILE A 215 -12.98 8.56 1.79
N VAL A 216 -12.70 8.77 0.51
CA VAL A 216 -11.36 9.00 -0.01
C VAL A 216 -11.20 10.47 -0.33
N CYS A 217 -10.08 11.05 0.05
CA CYS A 217 -9.71 12.43 -0.28
C CYS A 217 -8.30 12.47 -0.84
N TYR A 218 -8.08 13.32 -1.79
CA TYR A 218 -6.83 13.34 -2.51
C TYR A 218 -6.48 14.75 -2.98
N VAL A 219 -5.22 15.12 -2.85
CA VAL A 219 -4.63 16.25 -3.54
C VAL A 219 -3.44 15.81 -4.35
N TYR A 220 -3.47 16.06 -5.63
CA TYR A 220 -2.39 15.79 -6.57
C TYR A 220 -1.74 17.08 -7.02
N ASP A 221 -0.41 17.13 -7.00
CA ASP A 221 0.40 18.30 -7.34
C ASP A 221 1.42 17.90 -8.41
N ASP A 222 1.22 18.37 -9.64
CA ASP A 222 2.14 18.16 -10.77
C ASP A 222 3.26 19.20 -10.86
N GLY A 223 3.38 20.05 -9.82
CA GLY A 223 4.31 21.17 -9.75
C GLY A 223 3.82 22.45 -10.42
N LYS A 224 2.65 22.43 -11.07
CA LYS A 224 2.00 23.59 -11.70
C LYS A 224 0.60 23.83 -11.15
N VAL A 225 -0.17 22.77 -11.03
CA VAL A 225 -1.56 22.81 -10.59
C VAL A 225 -1.79 21.76 -9.51
N LYS A 226 -2.57 22.12 -8.49
CA LYS A 226 -3.09 21.17 -7.51
C LYS A 226 -4.52 20.81 -7.87
N THR A 227 -4.75 19.51 -7.99
CA THR A 227 -6.08 18.96 -8.23
C THR A 227 -6.57 18.29 -6.96
N TYR A 228 -7.78 18.65 -6.54
CA TYR A 228 -8.41 18.15 -5.32
C TYR A 228 -9.68 17.39 -5.67
N TRP A 229 -9.96 16.31 -4.94
CA TRP A 229 -11.26 15.65 -4.97
C TRP A 229 -11.48 14.78 -3.75
N ALA A 230 -12.74 14.43 -3.53
CA ALA A 230 -13.18 13.42 -2.59
C ALA A 230 -14.31 12.60 -3.20
N ASP A 231 -14.32 11.33 -2.90
CA ASP A 231 -15.43 10.43 -3.15
C ASP A 231 -15.97 9.91 -1.81
N ILE A 232 -17.28 9.89 -1.67
CA ILE A 232 -17.99 9.42 -0.47
C ILE A 232 -18.82 8.20 -0.84
N SER A 233 -18.63 7.10 -0.13
CA SER A 233 -19.47 5.91 -0.18
C SER A 233 -20.35 5.86 1.05
N TYR A 234 -21.66 6.00 0.87
CA TYR A 234 -22.63 6.02 1.96
C TYR A 234 -23.01 4.62 2.46
N ALA A 235 -23.66 4.58 3.62
CA ALA A 235 -24.13 3.34 4.25
C ALA A 235 -25.11 2.54 3.39
N ASP A 236 -25.88 3.21 2.53
CA ASP A 236 -26.85 2.62 1.59
C ASP A 236 -26.21 2.11 0.28
N GLY A 237 -24.89 2.28 0.11
CA GLY A 237 -24.14 1.89 -1.08
C GLY A 237 -24.11 2.95 -2.19
N SER A 238 -24.80 4.07 -2.04
CA SER A 238 -24.68 5.19 -2.96
C SER A 238 -23.33 5.90 -2.81
N SER A 239 -22.90 6.65 -3.83
CA SER A 239 -21.67 7.42 -3.80
C SER A 239 -21.85 8.80 -4.42
N ASP A 240 -21.08 9.77 -3.91
CA ASP A 240 -21.00 11.13 -4.44
C ASP A 240 -19.54 11.53 -4.66
N HIS A 241 -19.32 12.41 -5.63
CA HIS A 241 -18.02 12.94 -5.99
C HIS A 241 -17.94 14.46 -5.81
N PHE A 242 -16.87 14.97 -5.19
CA PHE A 242 -16.66 16.38 -4.87
C PHE A 242 -15.30 16.86 -5.33
N LYS A 243 -15.26 18.07 -5.92
CA LYS A 243 -14.01 18.79 -6.28
C LYS A 243 -13.76 19.99 -5.37
N ASN A 244 -14.83 20.52 -4.75
CA ASN A 244 -14.73 21.64 -3.81
C ASN A 244 -14.48 21.11 -2.40
N ILE A 245 -13.23 20.80 -2.10
CA ILE A 245 -12.78 20.30 -0.81
C ILE A 245 -11.58 21.07 -0.30
N GLU A 246 -11.40 21.10 1.01
CA GLU A 246 -10.21 21.65 1.65
C GLU A 246 -9.42 20.52 2.35
N ILE A 247 -8.14 20.41 2.03
CA ILE A 247 -7.19 19.49 2.69
C ILE A 247 -6.10 20.37 3.31
N ILE A 248 -6.07 20.45 4.64
CA ILE A 248 -5.26 21.41 5.40
C ILE A 248 -4.33 20.66 6.34
N ALA A 249 -3.02 20.79 6.13
CA ALA A 249 -2.02 20.29 7.06
C ALA A 249 -1.98 21.14 8.35
N LEU A 250 -2.11 20.50 9.51
CA LEU A 250 -2.00 21.13 10.82
C LEU A 250 -0.54 21.18 11.29
N ASP A 251 -0.27 21.63 12.51
CA ASP A 251 1.08 22.00 12.96
C ASP A 251 2.01 20.82 13.30
N ARG A 252 1.46 19.66 13.70
CA ARG A 252 2.28 18.50 14.05
C ARG A 252 3.05 17.98 12.85
N ARG A 253 4.38 17.86 13.02
CA ARG A 253 5.31 17.40 11.99
C ARG A 253 6.22 16.30 12.54
N TRP A 254 6.64 15.42 11.65
CA TRP A 254 7.72 14.47 11.91
C TRP A 254 8.81 14.61 10.86
N THR A 255 10.05 14.70 11.31
CA THR A 255 11.22 14.74 10.44
C THR A 255 11.87 13.37 10.39
N SER A 256 11.95 12.79 9.22
CA SER A 256 12.64 11.51 9.05
C SER A 256 14.10 11.60 9.45
N PRO A 257 14.58 10.73 10.33
CA PRO A 257 16.00 10.71 10.67
C PRO A 257 16.86 10.26 9.47
N LYS A 258 16.29 9.58 8.49
CA LYS A 258 16.99 8.99 7.34
C LYS A 258 16.95 9.90 6.11
N SER A 259 15.78 10.25 5.64
CA SER A 259 15.60 11.07 4.44
C SER A 259 15.68 12.58 4.70
N LYS A 260 15.49 13.00 5.96
CA LYS A 260 15.29 14.40 6.37
C LYS A 260 14.02 15.04 5.80
N ALA A 261 13.16 14.28 5.16
CA ALA A 261 11.84 14.74 4.76
C ALA A 261 11.01 15.10 6.00
N VAL A 262 10.18 16.13 5.87
CA VAL A 262 9.30 16.63 6.95
C VAL A 262 7.86 16.35 6.54
N TYR A 263 7.19 15.47 7.25
CA TYR A 263 5.82 15.05 6.99
C TYR A 263 4.85 15.70 7.99
N PRO A 264 3.77 16.35 7.53
CA PRO A 264 2.66 16.70 8.41
C PRO A 264 1.93 15.44 8.86
N LEU A 265 1.61 15.35 10.15
CA LEU A 265 1.01 14.15 10.73
C LEU A 265 -0.45 14.35 11.14
N ASP A 266 -0.89 15.60 11.24
CA ASP A 266 -2.27 15.94 11.56
C ASP A 266 -2.84 16.81 10.45
N TRP A 267 -4.10 16.53 10.10
CA TRP A 267 -4.77 17.16 8.99
C TRP A 267 -6.22 17.49 9.31
N LYS A 268 -6.75 18.45 8.57
CA LYS A 268 -8.18 18.76 8.55
C LYS A 268 -8.69 18.64 7.13
N ILE A 269 -9.80 17.93 6.96
CA ILE A 269 -10.50 17.79 5.69
C ILE A 269 -11.87 18.39 5.82
N LYS A 270 -12.28 19.20 4.83
CA LYS A 270 -13.63 19.74 4.76
C LYS A 270 -14.24 19.46 3.39
N ILE A 271 -15.50 19.06 3.41
CA ILE A 271 -16.35 18.92 2.22
C ILE A 271 -17.59 19.80 2.47
N PRO A 272 -17.53 21.10 2.05
CA PRO A 272 -18.54 22.09 2.41
C PRO A 272 -19.95 21.73 1.96
N GLU A 273 -20.09 21.15 0.77
CA GLU A 273 -21.38 20.75 0.18
C GLU A 273 -22.16 19.72 1.04
N LYS A 274 -21.45 18.95 1.85
CA LYS A 274 -22.02 17.95 2.77
C LYS A 274 -21.92 18.37 4.23
N ASN A 275 -21.38 19.56 4.50
CA ASN A 275 -21.10 20.02 5.85
C ASN A 275 -20.29 19.01 6.66
N ILE A 276 -19.22 18.48 6.03
CA ILE A 276 -18.29 17.54 6.66
C ILE A 276 -17.04 18.30 7.06
N GLU A 277 -16.59 18.11 8.30
CA GLU A 277 -15.31 18.54 8.80
C GLU A 277 -14.69 17.44 9.64
N LEU A 278 -13.55 16.89 9.18
CA LEU A 278 -12.83 15.80 9.83
C LEU A 278 -11.44 16.27 10.27
N ASN A 279 -11.03 15.89 11.47
CA ASN A 279 -9.66 15.96 11.94
C ASN A 279 -9.04 14.56 11.81
N LEU A 280 -7.89 14.49 11.19
CA LEU A 280 -7.13 13.26 10.95
C LEU A 280 -5.83 13.34 11.73
N THR A 281 -5.58 12.37 12.57
CA THR A 281 -4.40 12.31 13.45
C THR A 281 -3.63 11.03 13.21
N ALA A 282 -2.37 11.11 12.80
CA ALA A 282 -1.50 9.95 12.65
C ALA A 282 -1.30 9.23 13.99
N LYS A 283 -1.56 7.93 14.02
CA LYS A 283 -1.44 7.10 15.24
C LYS A 283 0.01 6.82 15.65
N ILE A 284 0.95 6.98 14.70
CA ILE A 284 2.38 6.76 14.91
C ILE A 284 3.17 7.68 13.98
N ASP A 285 4.34 8.15 14.42
CA ASP A 285 5.11 9.14 13.68
C ASP A 285 5.96 8.52 12.56
N ASN A 286 6.69 7.47 12.88
CA ASN A 286 7.64 6.86 11.96
C ASN A 286 6.98 5.78 11.11
N GLN A 287 6.59 6.15 9.90
CA GLN A 287 5.98 5.27 8.90
C GLN A 287 6.59 5.49 7.51
N GLU A 288 7.82 6.02 7.45
CA GLU A 288 8.44 6.31 6.16
C GLU A 288 8.92 5.06 5.44
N MET A 289 8.55 4.94 4.19
CA MET A 289 9.02 3.95 3.21
C MET A 289 9.99 4.62 2.24
N LEU A 290 11.12 3.97 1.94
CA LEU A 290 12.17 4.50 1.07
C LEU A 290 12.44 3.50 -0.07
N PHE A 291 12.13 3.91 -1.31
CA PHE A 291 12.33 3.10 -2.51
C PHE A 291 13.06 3.91 -3.60
N GLY A 292 14.33 3.66 -3.79
CA GLY A 292 15.16 4.44 -4.70
C GLY A 292 15.30 5.88 -4.25
N SER A 293 14.86 6.82 -5.10
CA SER A 293 14.74 8.25 -4.79
C SER A 293 13.33 8.64 -4.34
N ILE A 294 12.40 7.69 -4.31
CA ILE A 294 11.02 7.91 -3.88
C ILE A 294 10.95 7.62 -2.38
N ASN A 295 10.44 8.59 -1.65
CA ASN A 295 10.08 8.41 -0.25
C ASN A 295 8.61 8.78 -0.08
N TYR A 296 7.94 8.03 0.76
CA TYR A 296 6.57 8.33 1.16
C TYR A 296 6.34 7.92 2.61
N TRP A 297 5.41 8.57 3.24
CA TRP A 297 4.93 8.22 4.57
C TRP A 297 3.58 7.52 4.41
N GLU A 298 3.41 6.35 5.04
CA GLU A 298 2.25 5.50 4.87
C GLU A 298 1.79 4.97 6.23
N GLY A 299 0.57 5.34 6.68
CA GLY A 299 0.20 4.90 8.00
C GLY A 299 -1.23 5.18 8.48
N PRO A 300 -1.59 4.55 9.61
CA PRO A 300 -2.92 4.59 10.18
C PRO A 300 -3.26 5.90 10.86
N LEU A 301 -4.51 6.31 10.70
CA LEU A 301 -5.11 7.52 11.28
C LEU A 301 -6.17 7.17 12.33
N ALA A 302 -6.31 8.04 13.32
CA ALA A 302 -7.53 8.23 14.06
C ALA A 302 -8.27 9.43 13.47
N ILE A 303 -9.58 9.34 13.39
CA ILE A 303 -10.44 10.36 12.78
C ILE A 303 -11.53 10.74 13.76
N ASP A 304 -11.78 12.03 13.92
CA ASP A 304 -12.91 12.59 14.60
C ASP A 304 -13.43 13.84 13.87
N GLY A 305 -14.67 14.22 14.11
CA GLY A 305 -15.18 15.42 13.46
C GLY A 305 -16.69 15.52 13.47
N ASN A 306 -17.21 16.10 12.39
CA ASN A 306 -18.65 16.27 12.18
C ASN A 306 -19.02 15.78 10.78
N PHE A 307 -20.16 15.11 10.67
CA PHE A 307 -20.84 14.79 9.42
C PHE A 307 -22.24 15.40 9.48
N GLY A 308 -22.43 16.50 8.78
CA GLY A 308 -23.61 17.35 8.97
C GLY A 308 -23.65 17.94 10.39
N ARG A 309 -24.67 17.57 11.15
CA ARG A 309 -24.85 18.01 12.56
C ARG A 309 -24.37 16.97 13.57
N GLU A 310 -24.00 15.79 13.12
CA GLU A 310 -23.64 14.67 13.99
C GLU A 310 -22.13 14.62 14.25
N LYS A 311 -21.76 14.28 15.47
CA LYS A 311 -20.40 13.93 15.80
C LYS A 311 -20.09 12.56 15.20
N ILE A 312 -18.91 12.46 14.62
CA ILE A 312 -18.46 11.25 13.95
C ILE A 312 -17.04 10.89 14.40
N ALA A 313 -16.77 9.60 14.46
CA ALA A 313 -15.43 9.07 14.66
C ALA A 313 -15.13 7.98 13.63
N GLY A 314 -13.86 7.63 13.50
CA GLY A 314 -13.45 6.61 12.55
C GLY A 314 -11.97 6.31 12.60
N VAL A 315 -11.56 5.51 11.65
CA VAL A 315 -10.16 5.18 11.36
C VAL A 315 -9.89 5.41 9.88
N GLY A 316 -8.63 5.56 9.54
CA GLY A 316 -8.25 5.77 8.14
C GLY A 316 -6.79 5.48 7.90
N PHE A 317 -6.37 5.73 6.69
CA PHE A 317 -4.98 5.69 6.27
C PHE A 317 -4.59 6.99 5.57
N MET A 318 -3.31 7.31 5.62
CA MET A 318 -2.73 8.45 4.93
C MET A 318 -1.49 8.00 4.19
N GLU A 319 -1.37 8.43 2.94
CA GLU A 319 -0.16 8.31 2.14
C GLU A 319 0.31 9.70 1.70
N LEU A 320 1.57 10.03 1.98
CA LEU A 320 2.19 11.32 1.65
C LEU A 320 3.41 11.07 0.78
N VAL A 321 3.34 11.41 -0.51
CA VAL A 321 4.38 11.12 -1.50
C VAL A 321 5.01 12.38 -2.04
N GLY A 322 6.31 12.31 -2.40
CA GLY A 322 7.03 13.37 -3.09
C GLY A 322 7.48 14.52 -2.19
N TYR A 323 7.55 14.31 -0.88
CA TYR A 323 8.10 15.29 0.05
C TYR A 323 9.61 15.46 -0.15
N PRO A 324 10.16 16.69 -0.05
CA PRO A 324 11.58 16.95 -0.24
C PRO A 324 12.45 16.06 0.63
N SER A 325 13.38 15.35 0.02
CA SER A 325 14.20 14.33 0.65
C SER A 325 15.68 14.51 0.31
N GLN A 326 16.56 14.23 1.28
CA GLN A 326 18.00 14.12 1.09
C GLN A 326 18.43 12.66 0.81
N TYR A 327 17.50 11.72 0.74
CA TYR A 327 17.77 10.33 0.43
C TYR A 327 17.86 10.14 -1.08
N THR A 328 19.04 9.86 -1.58
CA THR A 328 19.31 9.75 -3.01
C THR A 328 19.31 8.30 -3.48
N SER A 329 19.13 8.08 -4.80
CA SER A 329 19.25 6.74 -5.39
C SER A 329 20.62 6.09 -5.11
N ILE A 330 21.70 6.86 -4.97
CA ILE A 330 23.02 6.34 -4.62
C ILE A 330 23.02 5.81 -3.18
N LYS A 331 22.44 6.54 -2.24
CA LYS A 331 22.28 6.09 -0.84
C LYS A 331 21.43 4.83 -0.77
N TYR A 332 20.31 4.80 -1.51
CA TYR A 332 19.47 3.62 -1.60
C TYR A 332 20.25 2.39 -2.08
N ILE A 333 20.96 2.51 -3.19
CA ILE A 333 21.80 1.40 -3.73
C ILE A 333 22.85 0.97 -2.70
N GLY A 334 23.52 1.91 -2.05
CA GLY A 334 24.50 1.62 -1.00
C GLY A 334 23.89 0.85 0.18
N ASP A 335 22.70 1.25 0.63
CA ASP A 335 21.96 0.58 1.70
C ASP A 335 21.55 -0.85 1.29
N GLU A 336 21.02 -1.03 0.07
CA GLU A 336 20.62 -2.35 -0.45
C GLU A 336 21.82 -3.29 -0.66
N VAL A 337 22.93 -2.78 -1.17
CA VAL A 337 24.18 -3.54 -1.26
C VAL A 337 24.66 -3.96 0.12
N SER A 338 24.64 -3.05 1.10
CA SER A 338 25.03 -3.34 2.49
C SER A 338 24.13 -4.38 3.14
N LYS A 339 22.80 -4.29 2.94
CA LYS A 339 21.83 -5.29 3.43
C LYS A 339 22.08 -6.65 2.78
N THR A 340 22.30 -6.67 1.46
CA THR A 340 22.59 -7.91 0.70
C THR A 340 23.89 -8.54 1.15
N ALA A 341 24.96 -7.77 1.30
CA ALA A 341 26.25 -8.25 1.81
C ALA A 341 26.10 -8.79 3.26
N GLY A 342 25.37 -8.08 4.13
CA GLY A 342 25.08 -8.53 5.49
C GLY A 342 24.29 -9.84 5.53
N ARG A 343 23.31 -10.01 4.66
CA ARG A 343 22.53 -11.25 4.50
C ARG A 343 23.42 -12.40 4.00
N PHE A 344 24.31 -12.15 3.02
CA PHE A 344 25.23 -13.14 2.50
C PHE A 344 26.26 -13.58 3.56
N ILE A 345 26.79 -12.65 4.36
CA ILE A 345 27.71 -12.97 5.47
C ILE A 345 26.98 -13.80 6.54
N SER A 346 25.74 -13.47 6.87
CA SER A 346 24.93 -14.27 7.82
C SER A 346 24.71 -15.69 7.29
N PHE A 347 24.32 -15.81 6.00
CA PHE A 347 24.12 -17.10 5.35
C PHE A 347 25.38 -17.98 5.35
N THR A 348 26.54 -17.41 5.05
CA THR A 348 27.82 -18.15 5.08
C THR A 348 28.20 -18.58 6.50
N LYS A 349 28.00 -17.73 7.52
CA LYS A 349 28.23 -18.08 8.91
C LYS A 349 27.32 -19.21 9.38
N ASP A 350 26.02 -19.16 9.07
CA ASP A 350 25.04 -20.17 9.45
C ASP A 350 25.36 -21.53 8.79
N ASN A 351 25.79 -21.53 7.54
CA ASN A 351 26.19 -22.76 6.82
C ASN A 351 27.53 -23.33 7.31
N VAL A 352 28.51 -22.49 7.60
CA VAL A 352 29.78 -22.94 8.18
C VAL A 352 29.54 -23.52 9.58
N PHE A 353 28.67 -22.93 10.38
CA PHE A 353 28.31 -23.44 11.71
C PHE A 353 27.60 -24.79 11.63
N SER A 354 26.68 -24.96 10.65
CA SER A 354 25.98 -26.24 10.43
C SER A 354 26.93 -27.34 9.94
N LEU A 355 27.88 -27.02 9.04
CA LEU A 355 28.90 -27.95 8.58
C LEU A 355 29.83 -28.37 9.70
N THR A 356 30.26 -27.45 10.56
CA THR A 356 31.14 -27.75 11.70
C THR A 356 30.42 -28.55 12.80
N SER A 357 29.12 -28.31 13.04
CA SER A 357 28.32 -29.10 13.97
C SER A 357 28.07 -30.51 13.45
N ASN A 358 27.81 -30.70 12.15
CA ASN A 358 27.64 -32.00 11.53
C ASN A 358 28.95 -32.81 11.50
N LEU A 359 30.09 -32.15 11.29
CA LEU A 359 31.40 -32.78 11.42
C LEU A 359 31.73 -33.23 12.84
N LYS A 360 31.39 -32.41 13.85
CA LYS A 360 31.59 -32.78 15.25
C LYS A 360 30.71 -33.98 15.67
N MET A 361 29.44 -34.05 15.20
CA MET A 361 28.58 -35.22 15.45
C MET A 361 29.09 -36.49 14.77
N LYS A 362 29.71 -36.44 13.57
CA LYS A 362 30.30 -37.61 12.94
C LYS A 362 31.58 -38.07 13.62
N ILE A 363 32.33 -37.19 14.26
CA ILE A 363 33.57 -37.54 14.96
C ILE A 363 33.28 -38.10 16.38
N SER A 364 32.18 -37.67 17.01
CA SER A 364 31.78 -38.15 18.34
C SER A 364 30.92 -39.42 18.35
N GLY A 365 30.38 -39.82 17.20
CA GLY A 365 29.58 -41.05 17.01
C GLY A 365 30.38 -42.28 16.55
N GLY A 366 31.70 -42.19 16.48
CA GLY A 366 32.60 -43.29 16.09
C GLY A 366 33.50 -43.74 17.22
N LYS A 367 32.90 -44.14 18.35
CA LYS A 367 33.55 -44.96 19.41
C LYS A 367 32.63 -46.09 19.83
#